data_6c57f119343716a3d1ab19b4741b6e25
#
_entry.id   6c57f119343716a3d1ab19b4741b6e25
#
_cell.length_a   1.000
_cell.length_b   1.000
_cell.length_c   1.000
_cell.angle_alpha   90.00
_cell.angle_beta   90.00
_cell.angle_gamma   90.00
#
_symmetry.space_group_name_H-M   'P 1'
#
loop_
_entity.id
_entity.type
_entity.pdbx_description
1 polymer ?
#
loop_
_entity_poly.entity_id
_entity_poly.type
_entity_poly.pdbx_seq_one_letter_code
_entity_poly.pdbx_strand_id
1 'polypeptide(L)'
;MEEYFDVLDEEGMPSGITKPKSEVHTKGYWHRTVHIWIINENNEILLQRRSNTKKRNPNILTISCEGHVSAGESSIQGAIRELDEELGLKVKNEDLKYIKSIKRAENRATNYYNNEFKDFYILRTNVKVEEIIYQKEEISEVMYVTWETLKDIIHTNEVIIREYSYDILEDYFKNKS
;
A
#
# COMPACT_ATOMS: atom_id res chain seq x y z
N MET A 1 -16.93 10.85 4.84
CA MET A 1 -17.88 9.86 4.25
C MET A 1 -17.37 8.49 4.64
N GLU A 2 -18.23 7.50 4.94
CA GLU A 2 -17.77 6.14 5.26
C GLU A 2 -17.43 5.40 3.95
N GLU A 3 -16.29 4.72 3.93
CA GLU A 3 -15.85 3.91 2.80
C GLU A 3 -16.57 2.55 2.81
N TYR A 4 -16.86 2.02 1.62
CA TYR A 4 -17.47 0.71 1.43
C TYR A 4 -16.54 -0.18 0.61
N PHE A 5 -16.44 -1.46 0.98
CA PHE A 5 -15.62 -2.46 0.32
C PHE A 5 -16.44 -3.64 -0.14
N ASP A 6 -16.05 -4.24 -1.25
CA ASP A 6 -16.59 -5.52 -1.67
C ASP A 6 -16.06 -6.63 -0.75
N VAL A 7 -16.99 -7.43 -0.21
CA VAL A 7 -16.64 -8.65 0.52
C VAL A 7 -16.21 -9.71 -0.49
N LEU A 8 -15.05 -10.32 -0.24
CA LEU A 8 -14.48 -11.35 -1.09
C LEU A 8 -14.72 -12.74 -0.50
N ASP A 9 -14.75 -13.74 -1.36
CA ASP A 9 -14.73 -15.15 -0.97
C ASP A 9 -13.31 -15.63 -0.62
N GLU A 10 -13.15 -16.92 -0.35
CA GLU A 10 -11.87 -17.52 0.02
C GLU A 10 -10.84 -17.52 -1.11
N GLU A 11 -11.28 -17.37 -2.36
CA GLU A 11 -10.47 -17.29 -3.57
C GLU A 11 -10.15 -15.86 -3.98
N GLY A 12 -10.72 -14.85 -3.27
CA GLY A 12 -10.51 -13.43 -3.55
C GLY A 12 -11.43 -12.87 -4.62
N MET A 13 -12.51 -13.57 -4.96
CA MET A 13 -13.52 -13.08 -5.89
C MET A 13 -14.62 -12.32 -5.14
N PRO A 14 -15.20 -11.26 -5.76
CA PRO A 14 -16.30 -10.53 -5.15
C PRO A 14 -17.49 -11.45 -4.87
N SER A 15 -17.98 -11.47 -3.64
CA SER A 15 -19.15 -12.27 -3.23
C SER A 15 -20.48 -11.65 -3.65
N GLY A 16 -20.48 -10.45 -4.24
CA GLY A 16 -21.68 -9.65 -4.53
C GLY A 16 -22.23 -8.88 -3.32
N ILE A 17 -21.51 -8.92 -2.20
CA ILE A 17 -21.86 -8.21 -0.96
C ILE A 17 -20.90 -7.05 -0.75
N THR A 18 -21.46 -5.87 -0.47
CA THR A 18 -20.71 -4.67 -0.12
C THR A 18 -20.99 -4.29 1.33
N LYS A 19 -19.96 -3.93 2.10
CA LYS A 19 -20.06 -3.57 3.51
C LYS A 19 -19.27 -2.30 3.83
N PRO A 20 -19.71 -1.53 4.84
CA PRO A 20 -18.93 -0.39 5.31
C PRO A 20 -17.61 -0.85 5.96
N LYS A 21 -16.57 -0.06 5.81
CA LYS A 21 -15.21 -0.31 6.36
C LYS A 21 -15.23 -0.73 7.83
N SER A 22 -16.05 -0.07 8.64
CA SER A 22 -16.19 -0.37 10.07
C SER A 22 -16.69 -1.80 10.31
N GLU A 23 -17.67 -2.28 9.52
CA GLU A 23 -18.20 -3.64 9.62
C GLU A 23 -17.20 -4.67 9.09
N VAL A 24 -16.54 -4.37 7.95
CA VAL A 24 -15.54 -5.25 7.35
C VAL A 24 -14.44 -5.60 8.37
N HIS A 25 -13.89 -4.60 9.04
CA HIS A 25 -12.82 -4.84 10.03
C HIS A 25 -13.32 -5.43 11.35
N THR A 26 -14.55 -5.12 11.79
CA THR A 26 -15.08 -5.70 13.04
C THR A 26 -15.53 -7.15 12.88
N LYS A 27 -16.01 -7.53 11.71
CA LYS A 27 -16.48 -8.89 11.42
C LYS A 27 -15.41 -9.76 10.77
N GLY A 28 -14.32 -9.17 10.30
CA GLY A 28 -13.23 -9.88 9.65
C GLY A 28 -13.61 -10.38 8.25
N TYR A 29 -14.39 -9.62 7.51
CA TYR A 29 -14.66 -9.97 6.11
C TYR A 29 -13.41 -9.81 5.26
N TRP A 30 -13.21 -10.75 4.32
CA TRP A 30 -12.16 -10.63 3.33
C TRP A 30 -12.44 -9.46 2.40
N HIS A 31 -11.44 -8.65 2.15
CA HIS A 31 -11.51 -7.49 1.26
C HIS A 31 -10.16 -7.26 0.58
N ARG A 32 -10.09 -6.32 -0.36
CA ARG A 32 -8.88 -6.09 -1.14
C ARG A 32 -8.19 -4.80 -0.75
N THR A 33 -6.86 -4.87 -0.71
CA THR A 33 -5.98 -3.72 -0.55
C THR A 33 -4.94 -3.70 -1.65
N VAL A 34 -4.39 -2.52 -1.95
CA VAL A 34 -3.29 -2.32 -2.88
C VAL A 34 -2.06 -1.83 -2.16
N HIS A 35 -0.92 -2.31 -2.59
CA HIS A 35 0.39 -1.99 -2.05
C HIS A 35 1.32 -1.65 -3.21
N ILE A 36 1.80 -0.42 -3.27
CA ILE A 36 2.56 0.09 -4.41
C ILE A 36 3.96 0.45 -3.97
N TRP A 37 4.97 -0.11 -4.62
CA TRP A 37 6.34 0.31 -4.54
C TRP A 37 6.64 1.27 -5.68
N ILE A 38 7.12 2.47 -5.37
CA ILE A 38 7.54 3.47 -6.36
C ILE A 38 9.06 3.44 -6.41
N ILE A 39 9.61 3.30 -7.61
CA ILE A 39 11.06 3.14 -7.83
C ILE A 39 11.48 4.08 -8.96
N ASN A 40 12.52 4.89 -8.75
CA ASN A 40 13.05 5.78 -9.76
C ASN A 40 14.05 5.09 -10.70
N GLU A 41 14.61 5.84 -11.66
CA GLU A 41 15.61 5.33 -12.63
C GLU A 41 16.94 4.92 -11.95
N ASN A 42 17.28 5.53 -10.82
CA ASN A 42 18.46 5.20 -10.04
C ASN A 42 18.25 3.94 -9.17
N ASN A 43 17.09 3.26 -9.29
CA ASN A 43 16.65 2.15 -8.44
C ASN A 43 16.53 2.51 -6.96
N GLU A 44 16.29 3.78 -6.64
CA GLU A 44 15.93 4.21 -5.31
C GLU A 44 14.41 4.04 -5.11
N ILE A 45 14.03 3.72 -3.88
CA ILE A 45 12.68 3.37 -3.46
C ILE A 45 12.08 4.55 -2.72
N LEU A 46 10.88 4.98 -3.12
CA LEU A 46 10.13 5.99 -2.39
C LEU A 46 9.54 5.37 -1.12
N LEU A 47 9.82 5.98 0.02
CA LEU A 47 9.14 5.69 1.28
C LEU A 47 8.29 6.89 1.68
N GLN A 48 7.20 6.64 2.39
CA GLN A 48 6.40 7.68 3.04
C GLN A 48 6.51 7.60 4.55
N ARG A 49 6.55 8.76 5.22
CA ARG A 49 6.40 8.87 6.67
C ARG A 49 4.94 9.19 7.00
N ARG A 50 4.32 8.34 7.77
CA ARG A 50 2.93 8.52 8.21
C ARG A 50 2.79 9.79 9.04
N SER A 51 1.70 10.52 8.83
CA SER A 51 1.40 11.73 9.60
C SER A 51 1.36 11.44 11.12
N ASN A 52 1.77 12.42 11.91
CA ASN A 52 1.72 12.34 13.37
C ASN A 52 0.27 12.33 13.92
N THR A 53 -0.71 12.68 13.10
CA THR A 53 -2.14 12.65 13.45
C THR A 53 -2.76 11.26 13.31
N LYS A 54 -2.06 10.32 12.69
CA LYS A 54 -2.56 8.94 12.52
C LYS A 54 -2.66 8.22 13.86
N LYS A 55 -3.80 7.59 14.11
CA LYS A 55 -4.04 6.82 15.35
C LYS A 55 -3.13 5.60 15.50
N ARG A 56 -2.64 5.06 14.39
CA ARG A 56 -1.77 3.86 14.37
C ARG A 56 -0.47 4.20 13.67
N ASN A 57 0.63 3.83 14.32
CA ASN A 57 1.98 4.00 13.79
C ASN A 57 2.25 5.44 13.29
N PRO A 58 2.01 6.49 14.11
CA PRO A 58 2.36 7.85 13.71
C PRO A 58 3.87 8.00 13.54
N ASN A 59 4.30 8.88 12.65
CA ASN A 59 5.72 9.20 12.38
C ASN A 59 6.61 8.03 11.92
N ILE A 60 6.03 6.92 11.50
CA ILE A 60 6.75 5.73 11.04
C ILE A 60 6.87 5.76 9.52
N LEU A 61 8.03 5.36 9.00
CA LEU A 61 8.23 5.11 7.57
C LEU A 61 7.55 3.81 7.15
N THR A 62 6.94 3.82 5.99
CA THR A 62 6.30 2.66 5.37
C THR A 62 6.51 2.64 3.87
N ILE A 63 5.90 1.69 3.17
CA ILE A 63 5.98 1.58 1.70
C ILE A 63 5.45 2.85 1.02
N SER A 64 5.69 2.96 -0.28
CA SER A 64 5.41 4.18 -1.04
C SER A 64 3.94 4.62 -0.98
N CYS A 65 3.00 3.68 -1.16
CA CYS A 65 1.56 3.93 -1.09
C CYS A 65 0.82 2.63 -0.77
N GLU A 66 -0.20 2.69 0.08
CA GLU A 66 -1.07 1.55 0.38
C GLU A 66 -2.48 2.02 0.69
N GLY A 67 -3.48 1.30 0.19
CA GLY A 67 -4.86 1.67 0.46
C GLY A 67 -5.86 0.55 0.20
N HIS A 68 -7.12 0.82 0.46
CA HIS A 68 -8.21 -0.12 0.23
C HIS A 68 -8.80 0.04 -1.16
N VAL A 69 -9.24 -1.05 -1.75
CA VAL A 69 -10.03 -1.02 -2.99
C VAL A 69 -11.48 -0.76 -2.62
N SER A 70 -12.05 0.32 -3.13
CA SER A 70 -13.44 0.68 -2.87
C SER A 70 -14.40 -0.26 -3.59
N ALA A 71 -15.64 -0.36 -3.09
CA ALA A 71 -16.66 -1.18 -3.69
C ALA A 71 -16.88 -0.83 -5.17
N GLY A 72 -16.88 -1.84 -6.03
CA GLY A 72 -17.02 -1.71 -7.47
C GLY A 72 -15.75 -1.31 -8.24
N GLU A 73 -14.64 -1.03 -7.55
CA GLU A 73 -13.36 -0.79 -8.20
C GLU A 73 -12.64 -2.11 -8.52
N SER A 74 -11.93 -2.15 -9.62
CA SER A 74 -10.87 -3.14 -9.81
C SER A 74 -9.63 -2.77 -8.99
N SER A 75 -8.78 -3.75 -8.71
CA SER A 75 -7.53 -3.53 -7.96
C SER A 75 -6.66 -2.42 -8.55
N ILE A 76 -6.49 -2.38 -9.88
CA ILE A 76 -5.68 -1.34 -10.53
C ILE A 76 -6.33 0.05 -10.46
N GLN A 77 -7.67 0.14 -10.49
CA GLN A 77 -8.37 1.41 -10.29
C GLN A 77 -8.16 1.94 -8.87
N GLY A 78 -8.26 1.05 -7.87
CA GLY A 78 -7.93 1.39 -6.48
C GLY A 78 -6.48 1.88 -6.34
N ALA A 79 -5.50 1.20 -6.97
CA ALA A 79 -4.11 1.62 -6.95
C ALA A 79 -3.87 3.01 -7.56
N ILE A 80 -4.52 3.31 -8.69
CA ILE A 80 -4.43 4.62 -9.34
C ILE A 80 -5.06 5.71 -8.47
N ARG A 81 -6.22 5.44 -7.89
CA ARG A 81 -6.91 6.40 -7.00
C ARG A 81 -6.06 6.70 -5.77
N GLU A 82 -5.50 5.69 -5.09
CA GLU A 82 -4.67 5.89 -3.90
C GLU A 82 -3.40 6.69 -4.22
N LEU A 83 -2.75 6.42 -5.37
CA LEU A 83 -1.59 7.23 -5.81
C LEU A 83 -1.94 8.70 -6.04
N ASP A 84 -3.13 8.96 -6.60
CA ASP A 84 -3.60 10.32 -6.80
C ASP A 84 -3.98 11.00 -5.48
N GLU A 85 -4.75 10.32 -4.62
CA GLU A 85 -5.24 10.87 -3.35
C GLU A 85 -4.10 11.09 -2.34
N GLU A 86 -3.22 10.11 -2.15
CA GLU A 86 -2.15 10.19 -1.16
C GLU A 86 -0.94 11.00 -1.62
N LEU A 87 -0.54 10.86 -2.91
CA LEU A 87 0.71 11.41 -3.43
C LEU A 87 0.54 12.42 -4.58
N GLY A 88 -0.69 12.66 -5.06
CA GLY A 88 -0.95 13.55 -6.18
C GLY A 88 -0.40 13.05 -7.51
N LEU A 89 -0.12 11.75 -7.62
CA LEU A 89 0.47 11.15 -8.81
C LEU A 89 -0.60 10.68 -9.79
N LYS A 90 -0.68 11.34 -10.95
CA LYS A 90 -1.57 10.96 -12.06
C LYS A 90 -0.90 9.91 -12.93
N VAL A 91 -1.31 8.65 -12.79
CA VAL A 91 -0.76 7.51 -13.52
C VAL A 91 -1.84 6.81 -14.34
N LYS A 92 -1.43 6.03 -15.35
CA LYS A 92 -2.30 5.19 -16.15
C LYS A 92 -2.13 3.72 -15.80
N ASN A 93 -3.05 2.88 -16.26
CA ASN A 93 -2.97 1.43 -16.03
C ASN A 93 -1.65 0.83 -16.51
N GLU A 94 -1.16 1.27 -17.68
CA GLU A 94 0.09 0.79 -18.28
C GLU A 94 1.36 1.14 -17.49
N ASP A 95 1.30 2.15 -16.62
CA ASP A 95 2.43 2.58 -15.79
C ASP A 95 2.63 1.64 -14.58
N LEU A 96 1.58 0.92 -14.18
CA LEU A 96 1.57 0.04 -13.03
C LEU A 96 1.85 -1.41 -13.44
N LYS A 97 2.94 -1.95 -12.95
CA LYS A 97 3.24 -3.37 -13.12
C LYS A 97 2.66 -4.16 -11.95
N TYR A 98 1.63 -4.98 -12.21
CA TYR A 98 1.15 -5.97 -11.23
C TYR A 98 2.23 -7.02 -10.98
N ILE A 99 2.45 -7.37 -9.72
CA ILE A 99 3.44 -8.37 -9.30
C ILE A 99 2.74 -9.65 -8.85
N LYS A 100 1.97 -9.58 -7.79
CA LYS A 100 1.20 -10.70 -7.25
C LYS A 100 0.16 -10.26 -6.23
N SER A 101 -0.76 -11.16 -5.90
CA SER A 101 -1.65 -11.05 -4.75
C SER A 101 -1.21 -12.01 -3.65
N ILE A 102 -1.32 -11.59 -2.40
CA ILE A 102 -1.15 -12.46 -1.24
C ILE A 102 -2.36 -12.37 -0.33
N LYS A 103 -2.81 -13.51 0.19
CA LYS A 103 -3.90 -13.61 1.17
C LYS A 103 -3.30 -13.57 2.57
N ARG A 104 -3.77 -12.64 3.42
CA ARG A 104 -3.32 -12.51 4.81
C ARG A 104 -4.49 -12.23 5.74
N ALA A 105 -4.50 -12.93 6.86
CA ALA A 105 -5.39 -12.67 7.99
C ALA A 105 -4.56 -12.17 9.17
N GLU A 106 -4.82 -10.95 9.61
CA GLU A 106 -4.13 -10.34 10.75
C GLU A 106 -5.16 -9.85 11.76
N ASN A 107 -5.05 -10.31 13.00
CA ASN A 107 -5.79 -9.73 14.12
C ASN A 107 -4.92 -8.64 14.76
N ARG A 108 -5.30 -7.37 14.60
CA ARG A 108 -4.48 -6.22 15.03
C ARG A 108 -4.92 -5.62 16.36
N ALA A 109 -6.11 -5.96 16.84
CA ALA A 109 -6.64 -5.56 18.15
C ALA A 109 -7.89 -6.35 18.47
N THR A 110 -8.39 -6.28 19.70
CA THR A 110 -9.69 -6.84 20.05
C THR A 110 -10.76 -6.29 19.11
N ASN A 111 -11.44 -7.18 18.38
CA ASN A 111 -12.48 -6.85 17.40
C ASN A 111 -12.00 -5.98 16.21
N TYR A 112 -10.74 -6.13 15.79
CA TYR A 112 -10.25 -5.46 14.58
C TYR A 112 -9.39 -6.43 13.74
N TYR A 113 -9.96 -6.90 12.66
CA TYR A 113 -9.39 -7.91 11.77
C TYR A 113 -9.01 -7.29 10.43
N ASN A 114 -7.81 -7.59 9.95
CA ASN A 114 -7.37 -7.30 8.60
C ASN A 114 -7.27 -8.63 7.83
N ASN A 115 -8.40 -9.07 7.29
CA ASN A 115 -8.45 -10.21 6.38
C ASN A 115 -8.40 -9.67 4.96
N GLU A 116 -7.22 -9.69 4.36
CA GLU A 116 -6.95 -8.93 3.16
C GLU A 116 -6.35 -9.80 2.05
N PHE A 117 -6.81 -9.57 0.83
CA PHE A 117 -6.07 -9.88 -0.39
C PHE A 117 -5.28 -8.63 -0.77
N LYS A 118 -3.95 -8.73 -0.65
CA LYS A 118 -3.01 -7.63 -0.86
C LYS A 118 -2.43 -7.74 -2.25
N ASP A 119 -2.82 -6.83 -3.14
CA ASP A 119 -2.32 -6.78 -4.50
C ASP A 119 -1.11 -5.84 -4.58
N PHE A 120 0.02 -6.38 -5.02
CA PHE A 120 1.28 -5.65 -5.11
C PHE A 120 1.53 -5.15 -6.52
N TYR A 121 1.90 -3.88 -6.60
CA TYR A 121 2.26 -3.17 -7.82
C TYR A 121 3.62 -2.51 -7.70
N ILE A 122 4.26 -2.30 -8.85
CA ILE A 122 5.45 -1.45 -8.98
C ILE A 122 5.14 -0.35 -9.98
N LEU A 123 5.40 0.88 -9.57
CA LEU A 123 5.42 2.07 -10.40
C LEU A 123 6.88 2.50 -10.63
N ARG A 124 7.28 2.59 -11.89
CA ARG A 124 8.58 3.20 -12.27
C ARG A 124 8.33 4.63 -12.70
N THR A 125 8.94 5.59 -11.98
CA THR A 125 8.77 7.01 -12.29
C THR A 125 9.98 7.79 -11.83
N ASN A 126 10.23 8.95 -12.50
CA ASN A 126 11.30 9.87 -12.14
C ASN A 126 10.76 11.13 -11.46
N VAL A 127 9.56 11.04 -10.87
CA VAL A 127 9.01 12.16 -10.10
C VAL A 127 9.96 12.53 -8.97
N LYS A 128 10.26 13.81 -8.82
CA LYS A 128 11.10 14.29 -7.72
C LYS A 128 10.27 14.47 -6.46
N VAL A 129 10.91 14.36 -5.30
CA VAL A 129 10.24 14.53 -3.99
C VAL A 129 9.49 15.87 -3.93
N GLU A 130 10.08 16.93 -4.48
CA GLU A 130 9.52 18.29 -4.47
C GLU A 130 8.28 18.44 -5.37
N GLU A 131 8.07 17.52 -6.30
CA GLU A 131 6.92 17.49 -7.20
C GLU A 131 5.74 16.68 -6.65
N ILE A 132 5.96 15.90 -5.57
CA ILE A 132 4.93 15.09 -4.94
C ILE A 132 4.05 15.96 -4.04
N ILE A 133 2.77 16.02 -4.35
CA ILE A 133 1.76 16.76 -3.57
C ILE A 133 1.01 15.76 -2.70
N TYR A 134 1.58 15.40 -1.56
CA TYR A 134 0.97 14.42 -0.68
C TYR A 134 -0.08 15.00 0.27
N GLN A 135 -1.03 14.16 0.65
CA GLN A 135 -2.08 14.48 1.61
C GLN A 135 -1.52 14.56 3.03
N LYS A 136 -1.42 15.76 3.59
CA LYS A 136 -0.76 16.03 4.90
C LYS A 136 -1.42 15.35 6.09
N GLU A 137 -2.69 15.00 5.99
CA GLU A 137 -3.44 14.23 6.99
C GLU A 137 -2.98 12.78 7.05
N GLU A 138 -2.47 12.24 5.93
CA GLU A 138 -1.98 10.87 5.80
C GLU A 138 -0.45 10.78 5.92
N ILE A 139 0.27 11.71 5.28
CA ILE A 139 1.71 11.69 5.06
C ILE A 139 2.33 12.98 5.58
N SER A 140 3.42 12.89 6.33
CA SER A 140 4.21 14.04 6.78
C SER A 140 5.47 14.28 5.96
N GLU A 141 5.99 13.25 5.29
CA GLU A 141 7.22 13.31 4.53
C GLU A 141 7.26 12.17 3.50
N VAL A 142 7.90 12.40 2.37
CA VAL A 142 8.30 11.36 1.41
C VAL A 142 9.79 11.48 1.12
N MET A 143 10.46 10.34 0.89
CA MET A 143 11.88 10.32 0.60
C MET A 143 12.26 9.13 -0.28
N TYR A 144 13.24 9.31 -1.16
CA TYR A 144 13.89 8.20 -1.83
C TYR A 144 15.03 7.64 -0.99
N VAL A 145 15.13 6.32 -0.93
CA VAL A 145 16.23 5.60 -0.28
C VAL A 145 16.81 4.56 -1.23
N THR A 146 18.11 4.28 -1.11
CA THR A 146 18.73 3.19 -1.85
C THR A 146 18.27 1.84 -1.29
N TRP A 147 18.46 0.77 -2.06
CA TRP A 147 18.19 -0.59 -1.59
C TRP A 147 19.03 -0.95 -0.35
N GLU A 148 20.29 -0.52 -0.32
CA GLU A 148 21.20 -0.71 0.82
C GLU A 148 20.68 -0.01 2.06
N THR A 149 20.30 1.27 1.92
CA THR A 149 19.71 2.03 3.03
C THR A 149 18.44 1.36 3.56
N LEU A 150 17.56 0.87 2.67
CA LEU A 150 16.35 0.18 3.10
C LEU A 150 16.67 -1.08 3.91
N LYS A 151 17.66 -1.87 3.48
CA LYS A 151 18.12 -3.06 4.24
C LYS A 151 18.62 -2.71 5.64
N ASP A 152 19.33 -1.59 5.78
CA ASP A 152 19.88 -1.15 7.05
C ASP A 152 18.79 -0.68 8.02
N ILE A 153 17.77 0.02 7.51
CA ILE A 153 16.74 0.63 8.36
C ILE A 153 15.53 -0.28 8.62
N ILE A 154 15.30 -1.32 7.81
CA ILE A 154 14.07 -2.15 7.90
C ILE A 154 13.92 -2.86 9.26
N HIS A 155 15.00 -3.08 9.96
CA HIS A 155 15.02 -3.72 11.29
C HIS A 155 14.99 -2.72 12.45
N THR A 156 14.92 -1.43 12.14
CA THR A 156 14.78 -0.36 13.15
C THR A 156 13.32 -0.18 13.56
N ASN A 157 13.10 0.56 14.65
CA ASN A 157 11.74 0.94 15.06
C ASN A 157 11.17 2.13 14.26
N GLU A 158 11.93 2.64 13.29
CA GLU A 158 11.52 3.78 12.46
C GLU A 158 10.75 3.39 11.21
N VAL A 159 10.76 2.10 10.86
CA VAL A 159 10.17 1.56 9.63
C VAL A 159 9.20 0.44 9.95
N ILE A 160 8.02 0.47 9.34
CA ILE A 160 7.07 -0.65 9.33
C ILE A 160 6.85 -1.09 7.89
N ILE A 161 7.65 -2.05 7.46
CA ILE A 161 7.47 -2.78 6.21
C ILE A 161 7.36 -4.25 6.58
N ARG A 162 6.28 -4.90 6.17
CA ARG A 162 6.07 -6.31 6.46
C ARG A 162 7.06 -7.17 5.67
N GLU A 163 7.57 -8.23 6.28
CA GLU A 163 8.51 -9.18 5.68
C GLU A 163 8.09 -9.58 4.25
N TYR A 164 6.86 -10.00 4.06
CA TYR A 164 6.34 -10.38 2.74
C TYR A 164 6.37 -9.23 1.71
N SER A 165 6.22 -7.98 2.15
CA SER A 165 6.31 -6.81 1.26
C SER A 165 7.76 -6.51 0.88
N TYR A 166 8.67 -6.68 1.84
CA TYR A 166 10.10 -6.61 1.60
C TYR A 166 10.57 -7.70 0.64
N ASP A 167 10.16 -8.96 0.86
CA ASP A 167 10.52 -10.10 0.01
C ASP A 167 10.10 -9.89 -1.45
N ILE A 168 8.89 -9.33 -1.66
CA ILE A 168 8.41 -9.00 -3.01
C ILE A 168 9.33 -7.99 -3.70
N LEU A 169 9.77 -6.97 -2.97
CA LEU A 169 10.67 -5.96 -3.50
C LEU A 169 12.08 -6.55 -3.74
N GLU A 170 12.58 -7.36 -2.83
CA GLU A 170 13.87 -8.07 -2.97
C GLU A 170 13.88 -8.96 -4.20
N ASP A 171 12.85 -9.78 -4.39
CA ASP A 171 12.67 -10.62 -5.58
C ASP A 171 12.64 -9.80 -6.87
N TYR A 172 11.99 -8.63 -6.83
CA TYR A 172 11.96 -7.73 -7.98
C TYR A 172 13.36 -7.25 -8.37
N PHE A 173 14.20 -6.87 -7.39
CA PHE A 173 15.58 -6.42 -7.66
C PHE A 173 16.48 -7.58 -8.12
N LYS A 174 16.38 -8.77 -7.51
CA LYS A 174 17.14 -9.96 -7.91
C LYS A 174 16.86 -10.40 -9.36
N ASN A 175 15.61 -10.29 -9.80
CA ASN A 175 15.20 -10.68 -11.16
C ASN A 175 15.52 -9.62 -12.23
N LYS A 176 16.04 -8.45 -11.84
CA LYS A 176 16.52 -7.41 -12.76
C LYS A 176 18.04 -7.39 -12.96
N SER A 177 18.77 -8.11 -12.11
CA SER A 177 20.23 -8.33 -12.22
C SER A 177 20.49 -9.49 -13.18
#